data_51a054e5f4e9569c7955390ed17c439c
#
_entry.id   51a054e5f4e9569c7955390ed17c439c
#
_cell.length_a   1.000
_cell.length_b   1.000
_cell.length_c   1.000
_cell.angle_alpha   90.00
_cell.angle_beta   90.00
_cell.angle_gamma   90.00
#
_symmetry.space_group_name_H-M   'P 1'
#
loop_
_entity.id
_entity.type
_entity.pdbx_description
1 polymer ?
#
loop_
_entity_poly.entity_id
_entity_poly.type
_entity_poly.pdbx_seq_one_letter_code
_entity_poly.pdbx_strand_id
1 'polypeptide(L)'
;MKKTIKSVLAALLIVCLLLPLAACGNNATTETKIKIAIPNDTTNEARALLLLQDKGYIKLKDGAGITATVLDIAENPKNIEFSEVEAAQLPNVLQDVD
;
A
#
# COMPACT_ATOMS: atom_id res chain seq x y z
N MET A 1 32.76 -16.41 -48.90
CA MET A 1 31.95 -16.92 -47.78
C MET A 1 32.40 -16.45 -46.38
N LYS A 2 33.69 -16.28 -46.15
CA LYS A 2 34.16 -15.78 -44.84
C LYS A 2 33.78 -14.32 -44.52
N LYS A 3 33.58 -13.48 -45.52
CA LYS A 3 33.17 -12.06 -45.35
C LYS A 3 31.69 -11.90 -45.00
N THR A 4 30.83 -12.77 -45.44
CA THR A 4 29.40 -12.73 -45.16
C THR A 4 29.08 -13.18 -43.73
N ILE A 5 29.81 -14.16 -43.22
CA ILE A 5 29.64 -14.65 -41.86
C ILE A 5 30.05 -13.58 -40.81
N LYS A 6 31.13 -12.85 -41.11
CA LYS A 6 31.56 -11.73 -40.22
C LYS A 6 30.56 -10.59 -40.22
N SER A 7 29.93 -10.27 -41.33
CA SER A 7 28.90 -9.24 -41.39
C SER A 7 27.62 -9.67 -40.71
N VAL A 8 27.24 -10.94 -40.78
CA VAL A 8 26.06 -11.46 -40.07
C VAL A 8 26.30 -11.49 -38.56
N LEU A 9 27.51 -11.88 -38.13
CA LEU A 9 27.87 -11.85 -36.70
C LEU A 9 27.91 -10.42 -36.16
N ALA A 10 28.43 -9.46 -36.92
CA ALA A 10 28.43 -8.05 -36.52
C ALA A 10 27.01 -7.47 -36.43
N ALA A 11 26.12 -7.83 -37.36
CA ALA A 11 24.71 -7.43 -37.32
C ALA A 11 23.98 -8.05 -36.14
N LEU A 12 24.28 -9.31 -35.81
CA LEU A 12 23.69 -9.96 -34.62
C LEU A 12 24.15 -9.32 -33.30
N LEU A 13 25.42 -8.91 -33.20
CA LEU A 13 25.96 -8.20 -32.04
C LEU A 13 25.36 -6.81 -31.90
N ILE A 14 25.11 -6.10 -33.00
CA ILE A 14 24.47 -4.77 -32.96
C ILE A 14 23.00 -4.87 -32.56
N VAL A 15 22.30 -5.91 -33.00
CA VAL A 15 20.90 -6.16 -32.60
C VAL A 15 20.80 -6.50 -31.08
N CYS A 16 21.79 -7.22 -30.55
CA CYS A 16 21.85 -7.47 -29.10
C CYS A 16 22.12 -6.19 -28.24
N LEU A 17 22.79 -5.18 -28.83
CA LEU A 17 23.08 -3.93 -28.15
C LEU A 17 21.90 -2.93 -28.18
N LEU A 18 20.93 -3.16 -29.07
CA LEU A 18 19.74 -2.34 -29.26
C LEU A 18 18.51 -2.91 -28.55
N LEU A 19 18.65 -3.94 -27.75
CA LEU A 19 17.61 -4.31 -26.80
C LEU A 19 17.54 -3.18 -25.76
N PRO A 20 16.48 -2.40 -25.77
CA PRO A 20 16.33 -1.42 -24.72
C PRO A 20 16.34 -2.19 -23.40
N LEU A 21 17.15 -1.73 -22.48
CA LEU A 21 17.02 -2.08 -21.07
C LEU A 21 15.64 -1.58 -20.54
N ALA A 22 14.59 -2.08 -21.14
CA ALA A 22 13.22 -1.92 -20.64
C ALA A 22 12.95 -2.94 -19.51
N ALA A 23 13.99 -3.27 -18.76
CA ALA A 23 13.89 -4.12 -17.59
C ALA A 23 14.07 -3.30 -16.32
N CYS A 24 13.33 -2.22 -16.21
CA CYS A 24 13.08 -1.53 -14.93
C CYS A 24 11.66 -0.99 -14.92
N GLY A 25 10.71 -1.86 -15.24
CA GLY A 25 9.37 -1.72 -14.77
C GLY A 25 9.27 -2.20 -13.32
N ASN A 26 10.18 -1.84 -12.45
CA ASN A 26 9.88 -1.73 -11.06
C ASN A 26 9.06 -0.45 -10.91
N ASN A 27 7.78 -0.55 -11.26
CA ASN A 27 6.77 0.18 -10.56
C ASN A 27 6.77 -0.41 -9.13
N ALA A 28 7.78 -0.11 -8.36
CA ALA A 28 7.59 0.14 -6.97
C ALA A 28 6.71 1.41 -6.96
N THR A 29 5.41 1.23 -7.15
CA THR A 29 4.43 2.12 -6.63
C THR A 29 4.77 2.11 -5.15
N THR A 30 5.46 3.13 -4.71
CA THR A 30 5.52 3.46 -3.30
C THR A 30 4.08 3.85 -3.00
N GLU A 31 3.24 2.87 -2.74
CA GLU A 31 1.94 3.10 -2.15
C GLU A 31 2.28 3.76 -0.82
N THR A 32 2.11 5.06 -0.78
CA THR A 32 2.21 5.81 0.46
C THR A 32 1.09 5.26 1.33
N LYS A 33 1.44 4.34 2.22
CA LYS A 33 0.50 3.80 3.18
C LYS A 33 0.11 4.93 4.11
N ILE A 34 -1.16 5.21 4.18
CA ILE A 34 -1.71 6.13 5.18
C ILE A 34 -1.66 5.41 6.53
N LYS A 35 -1.04 6.00 7.51
CA LYS A 35 -0.95 5.44 8.85
C LYS A 35 -1.84 6.22 9.81
N ILE A 36 -2.80 5.55 10.42
CA ILE A 36 -3.76 6.16 11.33
C ILE A 36 -3.65 5.50 12.70
N ALA A 37 -3.43 6.31 13.73
CA ALA A 37 -3.53 5.87 15.13
C ALA A 37 -4.97 5.98 15.61
N ILE A 38 -5.46 4.93 16.23
CA ILE A 38 -6.80 4.85 16.83
C ILE A 38 -6.71 4.38 18.28
N PRO A 39 -7.67 4.75 19.14
CA PRO A 39 -7.73 4.24 20.51
C PRO A 39 -7.93 2.72 20.52
N ASN A 40 -7.31 2.05 21.49
CA ASN A 40 -7.42 0.60 21.65
C ASN A 40 -8.55 0.16 22.60
N ASP A 41 -9.30 1.09 23.18
CA ASP A 41 -10.47 0.76 23.96
C ASP A 41 -11.68 0.48 23.08
N THR A 42 -12.43 -0.55 23.39
CA THR A 42 -13.51 -1.10 22.55
C THR A 42 -14.47 -0.03 22.03
N THR A 43 -14.92 0.88 22.88
CA THR A 43 -15.91 1.90 22.50
C THR A 43 -15.34 2.94 21.55
N ASN A 44 -14.16 3.48 21.84
CA ASN A 44 -13.56 4.53 21.03
C ASN A 44 -12.93 4.00 19.75
N GLU A 45 -12.39 2.79 19.76
CA GLU A 45 -11.95 2.10 18.56
C GLU A 45 -13.09 1.92 17.55
N ALA A 46 -14.22 1.38 18.01
CA ALA A 46 -15.40 1.21 17.16
C ALA A 46 -15.91 2.53 16.60
N ARG A 47 -15.91 3.59 17.40
CA ARG A 47 -16.34 4.93 16.95
C ARG A 47 -15.40 5.52 15.91
N ALA A 48 -14.09 5.33 16.06
CA ALA A 48 -13.10 5.76 15.08
C ALA A 48 -13.27 5.01 13.74
N LEU A 49 -13.48 3.71 13.79
CA LEU A 49 -13.69 2.89 12.60
C LEU A 49 -15.02 3.22 11.89
N LEU A 50 -16.08 3.44 12.63
CA LEU A 50 -17.38 3.86 12.09
C LEU A 50 -17.28 5.22 11.40
N LEU A 51 -16.53 6.18 11.98
CA LEU A 51 -16.27 7.46 11.35
C LEU A 51 -15.52 7.32 10.03
N LEU A 52 -14.49 6.48 9.99
CA LEU A 52 -13.72 6.22 8.77
C LEU A 52 -14.59 5.55 7.69
N GLN A 53 -15.49 4.66 8.09
CA GLN A 53 -16.48 4.08 7.18
C GLN A 53 -17.45 5.14 6.65
N ASP A 54 -17.97 6.00 7.50
CA ASP A 54 -18.89 7.08 7.11
C ASP A 54 -18.22 8.04 6.10
N LYS A 55 -16.93 8.27 6.23
CA LYS A 55 -16.14 9.09 5.30
C LYS A 55 -15.67 8.33 4.04
N GLY A 56 -15.98 7.05 3.92
CA GLY A 56 -15.65 6.25 2.75
C GLY A 56 -14.19 5.77 2.67
N TYR A 57 -13.46 5.80 3.78
CA TYR A 57 -12.07 5.33 3.81
C TYR A 57 -11.94 3.81 3.92
N ILE A 58 -12.85 3.18 4.62
CA ILE A 58 -12.91 1.74 4.83
C ILE A 58 -14.35 1.25 4.75
N LYS A 59 -14.52 -0.07 4.69
CA LYS A 59 -15.82 -0.72 4.89
C LYS A 59 -15.68 -1.78 5.96
N LEU A 60 -16.56 -1.76 6.93
CA LEU A 60 -16.66 -2.76 7.99
C LEU A 60 -17.57 -3.91 7.55
N LYS A 61 -17.39 -5.08 8.14
CA LYS A 61 -18.31 -6.21 7.99
C LYS A 61 -19.70 -5.83 8.45
N ASP A 62 -20.71 -6.39 7.82
CA ASP A 62 -22.10 -6.19 8.20
C ASP A 62 -22.30 -6.61 9.67
N GLY A 63 -22.95 -5.73 10.45
CA GLY A 63 -23.22 -5.98 11.87
C GLY A 63 -22.08 -5.69 12.84
N ALA A 64 -20.92 -5.21 12.38
CA ALA A 64 -19.81 -4.85 13.27
C ALA A 64 -20.17 -3.78 14.30
N GLY A 65 -20.90 -2.74 13.90
CA GLY A 65 -21.51 -1.74 14.79
C GLY A 65 -20.57 -1.17 15.84
N ILE A 66 -21.11 -0.95 17.03
CA ILE A 66 -20.42 -0.29 18.16
C ILE A 66 -19.35 -1.16 18.85
N THR A 67 -19.15 -2.37 18.40
CA THR A 67 -18.11 -3.30 18.87
C THR A 67 -17.07 -3.60 17.79
N ALA A 68 -17.06 -2.81 16.71
CA ALA A 68 -16.14 -3.00 15.60
C ALA A 68 -14.68 -2.89 16.05
N THR A 69 -13.85 -3.76 15.50
CA THR A 69 -12.40 -3.76 15.65
C THR A 69 -11.73 -3.70 14.27
N VAL A 70 -10.42 -3.51 14.24
CA VAL A 70 -9.67 -3.56 12.96
C VAL A 70 -9.81 -4.89 12.24
N LEU A 71 -10.13 -5.98 12.94
CA LEU A 71 -10.41 -7.29 12.37
C LEU A 71 -11.75 -7.35 11.60
N ASP A 72 -12.62 -6.38 11.83
CA ASP A 72 -13.91 -6.27 11.16
C ASP A 72 -13.86 -5.43 9.88
N ILE A 73 -12.70 -4.96 9.49
CA ILE A 73 -12.52 -4.25 8.23
C ILE A 73 -12.65 -5.23 7.07
N ALA A 74 -13.71 -5.07 6.27
CA ALA A 74 -13.97 -5.89 5.09
C ALA A 74 -13.24 -5.37 3.85
N GLU A 75 -13.16 -4.04 3.70
CA GLU A 75 -12.50 -3.39 2.58
C GLU A 75 -11.63 -2.22 3.09
N ASN A 76 -10.41 -2.14 2.60
CA ASN A 76 -9.45 -1.09 2.90
C ASN A 76 -8.80 -0.58 1.61
N PRO A 77 -9.57 0.12 0.74
CA PRO A 77 -9.11 0.48 -0.60
C PRO A 77 -7.95 1.48 -0.60
N LYS A 78 -7.77 2.22 0.49
CA LYS A 78 -6.68 3.18 0.64
C LYS A 78 -5.44 2.59 1.32
N ASN A 79 -5.45 1.29 1.57
CA ASN A 79 -4.35 0.57 2.21
C ASN A 79 -3.87 1.23 3.52
N ILE A 80 -4.84 1.62 4.36
CA ILE A 80 -4.58 2.26 5.65
C ILE A 80 -3.96 1.26 6.61
N GLU A 81 -2.87 1.64 7.24
CA GLU A 81 -2.24 0.92 8.35
C GLU A 81 -2.75 1.50 9.67
N PHE A 82 -3.37 0.66 10.49
CA PHE A 82 -3.90 1.06 11.78
C PHE A 82 -2.89 0.79 12.89
N SER A 83 -2.68 1.79 13.74
CA SER A 83 -1.91 1.66 14.97
C SER A 83 -2.85 1.84 16.16
N GLU A 84 -3.12 0.76 16.86
CA GLU A 84 -3.96 0.77 18.06
C GLU A 84 -3.11 1.18 19.25
N VAL A 85 -3.45 2.30 19.88
CA VAL A 85 -2.73 2.86 21.01
C VAL A 85 -3.70 3.25 22.11
N GLU A 86 -3.21 3.30 23.33
CA GLU A 86 -3.99 3.81 24.46
C GLU A 86 -4.40 5.27 24.17
N ALA A 87 -5.67 5.63 24.45
CA ALA A 87 -6.22 6.94 24.10
C ALA A 87 -5.38 8.11 24.63
N ALA A 88 -4.83 7.99 25.84
CA ALA A 88 -3.93 8.97 26.42
C ALA A 88 -2.60 9.16 25.68
N GLN A 89 -2.20 8.18 24.87
CA GLN A 89 -0.95 8.19 24.09
C GLN A 89 -1.14 8.74 22.68
N LEU A 90 -2.36 8.94 22.20
CA LEU A 90 -2.64 9.48 20.87
C LEU A 90 -1.87 10.76 20.55
N PRO A 91 -1.79 11.76 21.45
CA PRO A 91 -1.02 12.97 21.20
C PRO A 91 0.48 12.72 21.01
N ASN A 92 1.02 11.67 21.62
CA ASN A 92 2.44 11.36 21.60
C ASN A 92 2.88 10.69 20.29
N VAL A 93 1.95 10.12 19.53
CA VAL A 93 2.26 9.40 18.28
C VAL A 93 1.97 10.24 17.02
N LEU A 94 1.62 11.52 17.18
CA LEU A 94 1.30 12.41 16.06
C LEU A 94 2.42 12.56 15.02
N GLN A 95 3.67 12.30 15.41
CA GLN A 95 4.82 12.36 14.50
C GLN A 95 4.99 11.07 13.69
N ASP A 96 4.32 9.99 14.08
CA ASP A 96 4.46 8.65 13.51
C ASP A 96 3.29 8.27 12.60
N VAL A 97 2.31 9.15 12.47
CA VAL A 97 1.05 8.93 11.71
C VAL A 97 0.73 10.11 10.80
N ASP A 98 -0.22 9.91 9.89
CA ASP A 98 -0.71 10.91 8.92
C ASP A 98 -1.92 11.71 9.42
#